data_8403c78486940d9b7ff4b3fc28e1ec7c
#
_entry.id   8403c78486940d9b7ff4b3fc28e1ec7c
#
_cell.length_a   1.000
_cell.length_b   1.000
_cell.length_c   1.000
_cell.angle_alpha   90.00
_cell.angle_beta   90.00
_cell.angle_gamma   90.00
#
_symmetry.space_group_name_H-M   'P 1'
#
loop_
_entity.id
_entity.type
_entity.pdbx_description
1 polymer ?
#
loop_
_entity_poly.entity_id
_entity_poly.type
_entity_poly.pdbx_seq_one_letter_code
_entity_poly.pdbx_strand_id
1 'polypeptide(L)'
;MQLFCHGNRFIVRMKNKGGMAMSKKIIGSVMTGALALSLITPAVPAAPVDAAGKVTYKVKGTTLTISGKGEMPKNMVFGKKSKTKNIKKVVIKKGVTTISKNAFKNCKKLKKVQLPSTLKKISGYAFYNTALANVTIPNSVKYIGNYSFYKCKK
;
A
#
# COMPACT_ATOMS: atom_id res chain seq x y z
N MET A 1 3.28 -13.23 0.84
CA MET A 1 2.07 -13.53 1.63
C MET A 1 0.85 -13.46 0.71
N GLN A 2 0.09 -14.52 0.62
CA GLN A 2 -1.14 -14.57 -0.19
C GLN A 2 -2.35 -14.54 0.73
N LEU A 3 -3.29 -13.66 0.43
CA LEU A 3 -4.58 -13.57 1.10
C LEU A 3 -5.65 -14.21 0.23
N PHE A 4 -6.34 -15.21 0.78
CA PHE A 4 -7.49 -15.85 0.14
C PHE A 4 -8.76 -15.43 0.87
N CYS A 5 -9.81 -15.12 0.10
CA CYS A 5 -11.13 -14.88 0.65
C CYS A 5 -11.87 -16.21 0.82
N HIS A 6 -12.16 -16.60 2.06
CA HIS A 6 -13.01 -17.76 2.35
C HIS A 6 -14.22 -17.29 3.16
N GLY A 7 -15.35 -17.18 2.51
CA GLY A 7 -16.54 -16.59 3.13
C GLY A 7 -16.34 -15.11 3.49
N ASN A 8 -16.80 -14.71 4.69
CA ASN A 8 -16.63 -13.34 5.19
C ASN A 8 -15.25 -13.06 5.85
N ARG A 9 -14.31 -14.01 5.80
CA ARG A 9 -12.99 -13.90 6.43
C ARG A 9 -11.88 -14.06 5.40
N PHE A 10 -10.85 -13.22 5.50
CA PHE A 10 -9.59 -13.42 4.80
C PHE A 10 -8.67 -14.30 5.65
N ILE A 11 -8.22 -15.43 5.08
CA ILE A 11 -7.23 -16.30 5.69
C ILE A 11 -5.86 -15.93 5.14
N VAL A 12 -4.94 -15.61 6.04
CA VAL A 12 -3.54 -15.33 5.72
C VAL A 12 -2.80 -16.66 5.67
N ARG A 13 -2.39 -17.10 4.48
CA ARG A 13 -1.49 -18.24 4.33
C ARG A 13 -0.07 -17.73 4.20
N MET A 14 0.69 -17.81 5.29
CA MET A 14 2.13 -17.57 5.24
C MET A 14 2.81 -18.83 4.70
N LYS A 15 3.47 -18.73 3.55
CA LYS A 15 4.49 -19.71 3.17
C LYS A 15 5.74 -19.41 4.00
N ASN A 16 5.88 -20.11 5.11
CA ASN A 16 7.10 -20.09 5.89
C ASN A 16 8.16 -20.94 5.18
N LYS A 17 9.19 -20.30 4.65
CA LYS A 17 10.48 -20.96 4.48
C LYS A 17 11.33 -20.55 5.70
N GLY A 18 11.35 -21.45 6.68
CA GLY A 18 12.38 -21.50 7.72
C GLY A 18 12.40 -20.38 8.74
N GLY A 19 12.09 -20.70 9.99
CA GLY A 19 12.77 -20.16 11.16
C GLY A 19 12.12 -18.99 11.90
N MET A 20 11.60 -19.30 13.06
CA MET A 20 11.55 -18.54 14.31
C MET A 20 10.75 -17.22 14.39
N ALA A 21 9.75 -17.31 15.21
CA ALA A 21 9.07 -16.19 15.87
C ALA A 21 10.05 -15.35 16.70
N MET A 22 10.00 -14.03 16.55
CA MET A 22 10.37 -13.13 17.63
C MET A 22 9.49 -11.88 17.59
N SER A 23 8.58 -11.88 18.55
CA SER A 23 7.91 -10.70 19.06
C SER A 23 8.95 -9.78 19.70
N LYS A 24 9.09 -8.55 19.24
CA LYS A 24 9.72 -7.49 20.02
C LYS A 24 8.95 -6.20 19.88
N LYS A 25 8.25 -5.87 20.95
CA LYS A 25 7.91 -4.50 21.35
C LYS A 25 9.21 -3.69 21.40
N ILE A 26 9.24 -2.54 20.77
CA ILE A 26 10.23 -1.52 21.10
C ILE A 26 9.49 -0.22 21.37
N ILE A 27 9.48 0.10 22.65
CA ILE A 27 9.17 1.38 23.26
C ILE A 27 10.38 2.29 23.07
N GLY A 28 10.10 3.55 22.87
CA GLY A 28 10.93 4.70 22.61
C GLY A 28 12.33 4.79 23.21
N SER A 29 13.11 5.62 22.59
CA SER A 29 13.89 6.63 23.30
C SER A 29 14.44 7.67 22.35
N VAL A 30 14.27 8.90 22.76
CA VAL A 30 14.87 10.14 22.23
C VAL A 30 16.33 10.14 22.64
N MET A 31 17.25 10.54 21.74
CA MET A 31 18.45 11.26 22.17
C MET A 31 19.01 12.15 21.06
N THR A 32 19.10 13.39 21.43
CA THR A 32 19.84 14.52 20.90
C THR A 32 21.34 14.26 20.85
N GLY A 33 22.02 14.89 19.86
CA GLY A 33 23.47 15.00 19.89
C GLY A 33 24.04 15.49 18.57
N ALA A 34 24.32 16.78 18.50
CA ALA A 34 25.07 17.44 17.45
C ALA A 34 26.53 16.99 17.44
N LEU A 35 27.15 16.96 16.26
CA LEU A 35 28.42 17.62 15.96
C LEU A 35 28.84 17.40 14.50
N ALA A 36 29.17 18.50 13.88
CA ALA A 36 29.68 18.63 12.53
C ALA A 36 31.09 18.02 12.39
N LEU A 37 31.33 17.34 11.27
CA LEU A 37 32.64 17.36 10.63
C LEU A 37 32.49 17.19 9.13
N SER A 38 32.88 18.25 8.45
CA SER A 38 32.95 18.39 7.00
C SER A 38 33.99 17.44 6.44
N LEU A 39 33.58 16.53 5.54
CA LEU A 39 34.49 15.87 4.61
C LEU A 39 33.88 15.97 3.22
N ILE A 40 34.61 16.68 2.37
CA ILE A 40 34.36 16.83 0.94
C ILE A 40 34.42 15.46 0.29
N THR A 41 33.30 14.95 -0.15
CA THR A 41 33.21 13.78 -1.05
C THR A 41 32.92 14.29 -2.48
N PRO A 42 33.56 13.71 -3.52
CA PRO A 42 33.36 14.16 -4.90
C PRO A 42 31.87 13.97 -5.28
N ALA A 43 31.34 14.97 -5.95
CA ALA A 43 29.98 15.01 -6.43
C ALA A 43 29.68 13.80 -7.34
N VAL A 44 28.95 12.83 -6.80
CA VAL A 44 28.16 11.92 -7.61
C VAL A 44 27.10 12.79 -8.26
N PRO A 45 26.89 12.75 -9.60
CA PRO A 45 25.84 13.50 -10.23
C PRO A 45 24.52 13.10 -9.56
N ALA A 46 23.91 14.04 -8.88
CA ALA A 46 22.61 13.86 -8.27
C ALA A 46 21.64 13.45 -9.40
N ALA A 47 21.23 12.20 -9.40
CA ALA A 47 20.03 11.82 -10.14
C ALA A 47 18.94 12.84 -9.78
N PRO A 48 18.13 13.31 -10.72
CA PRO A 48 17.15 14.34 -10.45
C PRO A 48 16.34 13.93 -9.22
N VAL A 49 16.50 14.70 -8.15
CA VAL A 49 15.65 14.63 -6.97
C VAL A 49 14.27 15.08 -7.46
N ASP A 50 13.48 14.13 -7.96
CA ASP A 50 12.07 14.36 -8.15
C ASP A 50 11.55 14.92 -6.83
N ALA A 51 11.30 16.21 -6.85
CA ALA A 51 10.69 16.96 -5.78
C ALA A 51 9.55 16.14 -5.21
N ALA A 52 9.52 15.98 -3.88
CA ALA A 52 8.63 15.17 -3.06
C ALA A 52 7.37 14.70 -3.81
N GLY A 53 7.48 13.52 -4.43
CA GLY A 53 6.59 13.17 -5.51
C GLY A 53 5.19 12.89 -5.02
N LYS A 54 4.34 13.88 -5.11
CA LYS A 54 2.91 13.78 -4.84
C LYS A 54 2.33 12.53 -5.49
N VAL A 55 1.71 11.67 -4.70
CA VAL A 55 1.03 10.49 -5.23
C VAL A 55 -0.14 10.95 -6.10
N THR A 56 -0.14 10.53 -7.35
CA THR A 56 -1.15 10.86 -8.37
C THR A 56 -1.79 9.60 -8.94
N TYR A 57 -2.87 9.75 -9.69
CA TYR A 57 -3.51 8.63 -10.36
C TYR A 57 -3.93 8.96 -11.79
N LYS A 58 -3.95 7.93 -12.62
CA LYS A 58 -4.49 7.97 -14.00
C LYS A 58 -5.48 6.81 -14.18
N VAL A 59 -6.57 7.07 -14.91
CA VAL A 59 -7.56 6.05 -15.28
C VAL A 59 -7.50 5.84 -16.79
N LYS A 60 -7.28 4.59 -17.20
CA LYS A 60 -7.36 4.18 -18.61
C LYS A 60 -8.35 3.01 -18.71
N GLY A 61 -9.52 3.25 -19.31
CA GLY A 61 -10.61 2.28 -19.34
C GLY A 61 -11.01 1.82 -17.94
N THR A 62 -10.86 0.53 -17.62
CA THR A 62 -11.17 -0.06 -16.31
C THR A 62 -9.96 -0.22 -15.40
N THR A 63 -8.80 0.30 -15.81
CA THR A 63 -7.56 0.23 -15.03
C THR A 63 -7.23 1.58 -14.41
N LEU A 64 -7.02 1.56 -13.10
CA LEU A 64 -6.54 2.69 -12.31
C LEU A 64 -5.06 2.47 -12.00
N THR A 65 -4.21 3.40 -12.42
CA THR A 65 -2.77 3.40 -12.09
C THR A 65 -2.48 4.50 -11.09
N ILE A 66 -1.83 4.15 -9.99
CA ILE A 66 -1.38 5.09 -8.95
C ILE A 66 0.13 5.12 -8.98
N SER A 67 0.71 6.31 -9.03
CA SER A 67 2.15 6.55 -9.11
C SER A 67 2.57 7.73 -8.24
N GLY A 68 3.85 7.83 -7.93
CA GLY A 68 4.44 8.84 -7.06
C GLY A 68 5.21 8.22 -5.92
N LYS A 69 5.73 9.05 -5.03
CA LYS A 69 6.48 8.62 -3.83
C LYS A 69 5.73 8.99 -2.55
N GLY A 70 5.78 8.11 -1.55
CA GLY A 70 5.21 8.37 -0.22
C GLY A 70 3.81 7.82 -0.02
N GLU A 71 3.03 8.50 0.81
CA GLU A 71 1.70 8.07 1.20
C GLU A 71 0.62 8.55 0.24
N MET A 72 -0.39 7.75 0.01
CA MET A 72 -1.59 8.21 -0.70
C MET A 72 -2.30 9.28 0.11
N PRO A 73 -2.72 10.41 -0.51
CA PRO A 73 -3.50 11.44 0.16
C PRO A 73 -4.80 10.89 0.78
N LYS A 74 -5.18 11.37 1.95
CA LYS A 74 -6.39 10.90 2.68
C LYS A 74 -7.69 11.11 1.90
N ASN A 75 -7.75 12.11 1.03
CA ASN A 75 -8.90 12.43 0.18
C ASN A 75 -8.96 11.60 -1.11
N MET A 76 -7.98 10.72 -1.35
CA MET A 76 -7.92 9.86 -2.54
C MET A 76 -8.81 8.63 -2.34
N VAL A 77 -10.14 8.84 -2.41
CA VAL A 77 -11.15 7.78 -2.28
C VAL A 77 -11.81 7.53 -3.64
N PHE A 78 -11.71 6.29 -4.15
CA PHE A 78 -12.13 5.94 -5.51
C PHE A 78 -13.55 5.40 -5.61
N GLY A 79 -14.06 4.72 -4.59
CA GLY A 79 -15.38 4.08 -4.65
C GLY A 79 -16.59 5.00 -4.78
N LYS A 80 -16.43 6.28 -4.48
CA LYS A 80 -17.51 7.31 -4.54
C LYS A 80 -17.52 8.10 -5.85
N LYS A 81 -16.44 8.14 -6.60
CA LYS A 81 -16.32 8.98 -7.81
C LYS A 81 -16.89 8.25 -9.02
N SER A 82 -17.73 8.93 -9.80
CA SER A 82 -18.39 8.39 -11.01
C SER A 82 -17.38 7.74 -11.98
N LYS A 83 -16.28 8.42 -12.28
CA LYS A 83 -15.22 7.92 -13.19
C LYS A 83 -14.50 6.65 -12.69
N THR A 84 -14.61 6.32 -11.39
CA THR A 84 -13.89 5.17 -10.79
C THR A 84 -14.81 4.03 -10.37
N LYS A 85 -16.13 4.16 -10.55
CA LYS A 85 -17.11 3.08 -10.26
C LYS A 85 -16.85 1.80 -11.04
N ASN A 86 -16.29 1.92 -12.25
CA ASN A 86 -16.09 0.81 -13.18
C ASN A 86 -14.67 0.21 -13.15
N ILE A 87 -13.83 0.60 -12.19
CA ILE A 87 -12.47 0.07 -12.07
C ILE A 87 -12.50 -1.41 -11.75
N LYS A 88 -11.87 -2.21 -12.61
CA LYS A 88 -11.69 -3.67 -12.44
C LYS A 88 -10.27 -4.02 -11.99
N LYS A 89 -9.29 -3.20 -12.34
CA LYS A 89 -7.87 -3.42 -12.02
C LYS A 89 -7.26 -2.15 -11.42
N VAL A 90 -6.48 -2.31 -10.35
CA VAL A 90 -5.66 -1.27 -9.75
C VAL A 90 -4.19 -1.67 -9.85
N VAL A 91 -3.35 -0.77 -10.31
CA VAL A 91 -1.90 -0.92 -10.33
C VAL A 91 -1.29 0.19 -9.50
N ILE A 92 -0.64 -0.17 -8.41
CA ILE A 92 0.10 0.77 -7.57
C ILE A 92 1.57 0.60 -7.90
N LYS A 93 2.21 1.67 -8.39
CA LYS A 93 3.61 1.65 -8.81
C LYS A 93 4.57 1.77 -7.63
N LYS A 94 5.83 1.37 -7.85
CA LYS A 94 6.92 1.57 -6.88
C LYS A 94 7.01 3.04 -6.47
N GLY A 95 7.37 3.29 -5.20
CA GLY A 95 7.41 4.61 -4.58
C GLY A 95 6.25 4.85 -3.61
N VAL A 96 5.07 4.30 -3.86
CA VAL A 96 3.94 4.39 -2.93
C VAL A 96 4.20 3.50 -1.72
N THR A 97 4.09 4.07 -0.51
CA THR A 97 4.39 3.40 0.76
C THR A 97 3.15 3.10 1.59
N THR A 98 2.08 3.88 1.44
CA THR A 98 0.86 3.73 2.24
C THR A 98 -0.39 3.82 1.36
N ILE A 99 -1.32 2.89 1.54
CA ILE A 99 -2.67 2.97 1.01
C ILE A 99 -3.56 3.60 2.09
N SER A 100 -4.22 4.72 1.75
CA SER A 100 -5.02 5.49 2.68
C SER A 100 -6.30 4.77 3.13
N LYS A 101 -6.84 5.22 4.26
CA LYS A 101 -8.14 4.76 4.77
C LYS A 101 -9.24 4.96 3.73
N ASN A 102 -10.09 3.94 3.52
CA ASN A 102 -11.20 3.95 2.57
C ASN A 102 -10.82 4.12 1.09
N ALA A 103 -9.55 4.05 0.70
CA ALA A 103 -9.09 4.37 -0.66
C ALA A 103 -9.93 3.68 -1.76
N PHE A 104 -10.19 2.38 -1.63
CA PHE A 104 -10.98 1.59 -2.58
C PHE A 104 -12.26 1.03 -1.98
N LYS A 105 -12.74 1.61 -0.87
CA LYS A 105 -14.00 1.20 -0.24
C LYS A 105 -15.15 1.27 -1.23
N ASN A 106 -15.94 0.18 -1.30
CA ASN A 106 -17.09 0.02 -2.21
C ASN A 106 -16.74 0.02 -3.71
N CYS A 107 -15.50 -0.25 -4.09
CA CYS A 107 -15.14 -0.54 -5.48
C CYS A 107 -15.63 -1.95 -5.87
N LYS A 108 -16.96 -2.14 -5.99
CA LYS A 108 -17.62 -3.45 -6.18
C LYS A 108 -17.21 -4.19 -7.45
N LYS A 109 -16.59 -3.53 -8.43
CA LYS A 109 -16.09 -4.13 -9.68
C LYS A 109 -14.59 -4.42 -9.64
N LEU A 110 -13.87 -4.03 -8.58
CA LEU A 110 -12.43 -4.22 -8.44
C LEU A 110 -12.11 -5.70 -8.18
N LYS A 111 -11.55 -6.37 -9.18
CA LYS A 111 -11.21 -7.81 -9.16
C LYS A 111 -9.72 -8.07 -8.94
N LYS A 112 -8.84 -7.16 -9.37
CA LYS A 112 -7.39 -7.34 -9.29
C LYS A 112 -6.69 -6.09 -8.75
N VAL A 113 -5.72 -6.29 -7.88
CA VAL A 113 -4.82 -5.24 -7.40
C VAL A 113 -3.38 -5.71 -7.47
N GLN A 114 -2.49 -4.85 -7.95
CA GLN A 114 -1.04 -5.05 -7.94
C GLN A 114 -0.44 -4.08 -6.93
N LEU A 115 0.22 -4.63 -5.92
CA LEU A 115 0.85 -3.89 -4.84
C LEU A 115 2.37 -3.84 -5.04
N PRO A 116 3.03 -2.70 -4.86
CA PRO A 116 4.48 -2.58 -5.05
C PRO A 116 5.26 -3.11 -3.85
N SER A 117 6.50 -3.52 -4.09
CA SER A 117 7.43 -3.94 -3.03
C SER A 117 7.85 -2.81 -2.07
N THR A 118 7.51 -1.56 -2.37
CA THR A 118 7.74 -0.41 -1.50
C THR A 118 6.62 -0.18 -0.48
N LEU A 119 5.49 -0.90 -0.61
CA LEU A 119 4.32 -0.71 0.24
C LEU A 119 4.61 -1.20 1.66
N LYS A 120 4.38 -0.33 2.65
CA LYS A 120 4.61 -0.60 4.08
C LYS A 120 3.30 -0.72 4.87
N LYS A 121 2.25 0.00 4.44
CA LYS A 121 1.00 0.10 5.19
C LYS A 121 -0.23 0.05 4.29
N ILE A 122 -1.20 -0.75 4.70
CA ILE A 122 -2.57 -0.76 4.17
C ILE A 122 -3.49 -0.29 5.29
N SER A 123 -4.11 0.88 5.14
CA SER A 123 -4.94 1.45 6.20
C SER A 123 -6.32 0.79 6.26
N GLY A 124 -7.05 1.05 7.36
CA GLY A 124 -8.36 0.44 7.60
C GLY A 124 -9.37 0.72 6.48
N TYR A 125 -10.22 -0.27 6.19
CA TYR A 125 -11.24 -0.22 5.14
C TYR A 125 -10.72 0.05 3.73
N ALA A 126 -9.41 -0.08 3.47
CA ALA A 126 -8.81 0.28 2.18
C ALA A 126 -9.46 -0.43 1.00
N PHE A 127 -9.77 -1.72 1.11
CA PHE A 127 -10.44 -2.55 0.10
C PHE A 127 -11.77 -3.12 0.59
N TYR A 128 -12.41 -2.46 1.55
CA TYR A 128 -13.69 -2.89 2.08
C TYR A 128 -14.76 -2.98 0.98
N ASN A 129 -15.51 -4.10 0.94
CA ASN A 129 -16.61 -4.33 0.00
C ASN A 129 -16.18 -4.17 -1.47
N THR A 130 -15.12 -4.89 -1.84
CA THR A 130 -14.61 -5.00 -3.22
C THR A 130 -14.87 -6.40 -3.78
N ALA A 131 -14.63 -6.59 -5.08
CA ALA A 131 -14.74 -7.91 -5.72
C ALA A 131 -13.39 -8.64 -5.79
N LEU A 132 -12.45 -8.31 -4.90
CA LEU A 132 -11.15 -8.96 -4.83
C LEU A 132 -11.30 -10.39 -4.29
N ALA A 133 -10.91 -11.38 -5.09
CA ALA A 133 -10.83 -12.78 -4.66
C ALA A 133 -9.47 -13.11 -4.03
N ASN A 134 -8.40 -12.67 -4.68
CA ASN A 134 -7.03 -12.94 -4.26
C ASN A 134 -6.19 -11.68 -4.32
N VAL A 135 -5.33 -11.49 -3.32
CA VAL A 135 -4.38 -10.38 -3.27
C VAL A 135 -3.03 -10.91 -2.79
N THR A 136 -1.99 -10.67 -3.57
CA THR A 136 -0.61 -10.92 -3.14
C THR A 136 -0.11 -9.71 -2.38
N ILE A 137 0.15 -9.89 -1.09
CA ILE A 137 0.68 -8.83 -0.24
C ILE A 137 2.20 -8.95 -0.20
N PRO A 138 2.95 -7.88 -0.58
CA PRO A 138 4.40 -7.89 -0.50
C PRO A 138 4.91 -8.06 0.93
N ASN A 139 6.07 -8.69 1.10
CA ASN A 139 6.69 -8.87 2.42
C ASN A 139 7.09 -7.54 3.10
N SER A 140 7.16 -6.47 2.34
CA SER A 140 7.42 -5.11 2.83
C SER A 140 6.27 -4.53 3.66
N VAL A 141 5.05 -5.09 3.57
CA VAL A 141 3.88 -4.61 4.30
C VAL A 141 3.98 -5.03 5.75
N LYS A 142 4.12 -4.04 6.64
CA LYS A 142 4.25 -4.22 8.09
C LYS A 142 2.92 -4.01 8.83
N TYR A 143 1.96 -3.33 8.21
CA TYR A 143 0.70 -3.00 8.87
C TYR A 143 -0.49 -3.15 7.91
N ILE A 144 -1.50 -3.87 8.37
CA ILE A 144 -2.79 -4.03 7.71
C ILE A 144 -3.88 -3.60 8.70
N GLY A 145 -4.57 -2.51 8.37
CA GLY A 145 -5.58 -1.92 9.23
C GLY A 145 -6.88 -2.73 9.29
N ASN A 146 -7.69 -2.46 10.31
CA ASN A 146 -8.95 -3.15 10.55
C ASN A 146 -9.89 -3.06 9.34
N TYR A 147 -10.57 -4.17 9.04
CA TYR A 147 -11.56 -4.30 7.96
C TYR A 147 -11.04 -3.95 6.57
N SER A 148 -9.71 -3.89 6.36
CA SER A 148 -9.14 -3.48 5.07
C SER A 148 -9.56 -4.36 3.90
N PHE A 149 -9.83 -5.65 4.12
CA PHE A 149 -10.34 -6.61 3.13
C PHE A 149 -11.70 -7.22 3.49
N TYR A 150 -12.43 -6.61 4.41
CA TYR A 150 -13.72 -7.14 4.85
C TYR A 150 -14.78 -6.99 3.74
N LYS A 151 -15.73 -7.95 3.66
CA LYS A 151 -16.77 -8.01 2.60
C LYS A 151 -16.23 -8.02 1.16
N CYS A 152 -15.01 -8.51 0.93
CA CYS A 152 -14.58 -8.80 -0.43
C CYS A 152 -15.32 -10.06 -0.92
N LYS A 153 -15.90 -9.99 -2.12
CA LYS A 153 -16.64 -11.11 -2.72
C LYS A 153 -15.68 -12.05 -3.44
N LYS A 154 -16.03 -13.34 -3.44
CA LYS A 154 -15.42 -14.35 -4.31
C LYS A 154 -15.71 -14.03 -5.77
#